data_2c4493387686598a13cdcc94f4ea4ab4
#
_entry.id   2c4493387686598a13cdcc94f4ea4ab4
#
_cell.length_a   1.000
_cell.length_b   1.000
_cell.length_c   1.000
_cell.angle_alpha   90.00
_cell.angle_beta   90.00
_cell.angle_gamma   90.00
#
_symmetry.space_group_name_H-M   'P 1'
#
loop_
_entity.id
_entity.type
_entity.pdbx_description
1 polymer ?
#
loop_
_entity_poly.entity_id
_entity_poly.type
_entity_poly.pdbx_seq_one_letter_code
_entity_poly.pdbx_strand_id
1 'polypeptide(L)'
;MQSIFRLGGVAVLLAASVAQVQAQAQAPAPAVRTEKNISLALANQIAAEAVAACAANGYNVAATVVDRAGTVRAVQRADNAGPHTLASSERKAWTSASAKSPTQAMMEGAQKNPGAANLVYLPGFLLLGGGVPVKSGNEVIGAVGVGGAPGGHLDEQCANAALEKVKGQL
;
A
#
# COMPACT_ATOMS: atom_id res chain seq x y z
N MET A 1 78.28 28.76 40.62
CA MET A 1 77.73 28.63 39.21
C MET A 1 76.42 27.93 39.31
N GLN A 2 75.30 28.69 39.36
CA GLN A 2 73.92 28.16 39.49
C GLN A 2 73.22 28.34 38.18
N SER A 3 72.77 27.27 37.56
CA SER A 3 71.90 27.29 36.38
C SER A 3 70.47 27.07 36.80
N ILE A 4 69.63 28.07 36.51
CA ILE A 4 68.21 28.06 36.77
C ILE A 4 67.47 27.49 35.55
N PHE A 5 66.82 26.34 35.66
CA PHE A 5 65.91 25.80 34.68
C PHE A 5 64.49 26.39 34.88
N ARG A 6 64.01 27.14 33.90
CA ARG A 6 62.62 27.57 33.82
C ARG A 6 61.78 26.53 33.09
N LEU A 7 60.88 25.86 33.77
CA LEU A 7 59.82 25.08 33.17
C LEU A 7 58.71 26.06 32.69
N GLY A 8 58.53 26.11 31.38
CA GLY A 8 57.34 26.73 30.78
C GLY A 8 56.18 25.76 30.69
N GLY A 9 55.13 25.98 31.48
CA GLY A 9 53.90 25.22 31.41
C GLY A 9 53.04 25.67 30.23
N VAL A 10 52.80 24.81 29.28
CA VAL A 10 51.81 24.99 28.18
C VAL A 10 50.45 24.56 28.69
N ALA A 11 49.57 25.54 28.96
CA ALA A 11 48.17 25.25 29.25
C ALA A 11 47.39 24.99 27.94
N VAL A 12 47.01 23.76 27.72
CA VAL A 12 46.11 23.36 26.61
C VAL A 12 44.67 23.60 27.06
N LEU A 13 44.03 24.66 26.51
CA LEU A 13 42.61 24.94 26.65
C LEU A 13 41.83 24.03 25.70
N LEU A 14 41.19 22.98 26.21
CA LEU A 14 40.22 22.16 25.52
C LEU A 14 38.90 22.94 25.43
N ALA A 15 38.60 23.53 24.28
CA ALA A 15 37.30 24.09 23.95
C ALA A 15 36.29 22.95 23.64
N ALA A 16 35.41 22.64 24.59
CA ALA A 16 34.30 21.73 24.38
C ALA A 16 33.22 22.46 23.56
N SER A 17 33.13 22.15 22.28
CA SER A 17 32.03 22.58 21.39
C SER A 17 30.75 21.81 21.74
N VAL A 18 29.83 22.45 22.45
CA VAL A 18 28.46 21.93 22.71
C VAL A 18 27.68 22.11 21.42
N ALA A 19 27.49 21.01 20.66
CA ALA A 19 26.57 21.00 19.51
C ALA A 19 25.13 21.15 20.03
N GLN A 20 24.56 22.34 19.86
CA GLN A 20 23.14 22.58 20.12
C GLN A 20 22.32 21.85 19.05
N VAL A 21 21.69 20.74 19.43
CA VAL A 21 20.63 20.09 18.62
C VAL A 21 19.41 21.00 18.69
N GLN A 22 19.24 21.84 17.67
CA GLN A 22 18.01 22.61 17.50
C GLN A 22 16.90 21.64 17.12
N ALA A 23 16.00 21.35 18.05
CA ALA A 23 14.74 20.68 17.74
C ALA A 23 13.93 21.58 16.79
N GLN A 24 13.88 21.24 15.51
CA GLN A 24 13.00 21.91 14.56
C GLN A 24 11.57 21.62 14.97
N ALA A 25 10.88 22.63 15.51
CA ALA A 25 9.46 22.58 15.77
C ALA A 25 8.74 22.34 14.42
N GLN A 26 8.13 21.18 14.23
CA GLN A 26 7.31 20.91 13.07
C GLN A 26 6.16 21.92 13.04
N ALA A 27 5.96 22.56 11.87
CA ALA A 27 4.81 23.43 11.66
C ALA A 27 3.52 22.66 11.99
N PRO A 28 2.54 23.29 12.65
CA PRO A 28 1.28 22.61 12.95
C PRO A 28 0.62 22.12 11.66
N ALA A 29 0.10 20.89 11.70
CA ALA A 29 -0.60 20.29 10.56
C ALA A 29 -1.80 21.17 10.16
N PRO A 30 -2.08 21.34 8.86
CA PRO A 30 -3.20 22.17 8.41
C PRO A 30 -4.54 21.60 8.93
N ALA A 31 -5.43 22.51 9.34
CA ALA A 31 -6.76 22.15 9.84
C ALA A 31 -7.65 21.50 8.76
N VAL A 32 -7.38 21.79 7.49
CA VAL A 32 -8.03 21.21 6.32
C VAL A 32 -6.98 20.50 5.46
N ARG A 33 -7.24 19.24 5.08
CA ARG A 33 -6.36 18.43 4.24
C ARG A 33 -6.95 18.28 2.85
N THR A 34 -6.09 18.39 1.84
CA THR A 34 -6.41 18.00 0.46
C THR A 34 -5.80 16.62 0.20
N GLU A 35 -6.60 15.71 -0.31
CA GLU A 35 -6.19 14.33 -0.58
C GLU A 35 -6.59 13.91 -2.00
N LYS A 36 -5.70 13.20 -2.68
CA LYS A 36 -6.03 12.56 -3.96
C LYS A 36 -6.95 11.37 -3.70
N ASN A 37 -7.91 11.17 -4.59
CA ASN A 37 -8.82 10.03 -4.55
C ASN A 37 -9.12 9.54 -5.97
N ILE A 38 -9.47 8.25 -6.11
CA ILE A 38 -9.82 7.68 -7.40
C ILE A 38 -11.17 8.22 -7.88
N SER A 39 -11.24 8.61 -9.17
CA SER A 39 -12.50 9.00 -9.79
C SER A 39 -13.37 7.79 -10.11
N LEU A 40 -14.69 7.98 -10.24
CA LEU A 40 -15.60 6.92 -10.67
C LEU A 40 -15.26 6.41 -12.08
N ALA A 41 -14.87 7.29 -13.00
CA ALA A 41 -14.51 6.91 -14.36
C ALA A 41 -13.32 5.96 -14.38
N LEU A 42 -12.23 6.30 -13.64
CA LEU A 42 -11.05 5.45 -13.53
C LEU A 42 -11.34 4.14 -12.80
N ALA A 43 -12.17 4.17 -11.74
CA ALA A 43 -12.57 2.97 -11.03
C ALA A 43 -13.33 1.97 -11.92
N ASN A 44 -14.26 2.45 -12.73
CA ASN A 44 -14.99 1.63 -13.70
C ASN A 44 -14.07 1.02 -14.75
N GLN A 45 -13.12 1.80 -15.26
CA GLN A 45 -12.14 1.33 -16.24
C GLN A 45 -11.26 0.22 -15.64
N ILE A 46 -10.70 0.43 -14.43
CA ILE A 46 -9.87 -0.58 -13.77
C ILE A 46 -10.67 -1.87 -13.53
N ALA A 47 -11.92 -1.79 -13.06
CA ALA A 47 -12.74 -2.97 -12.85
C ALA A 47 -13.00 -3.75 -14.14
N ALA A 48 -13.30 -3.04 -15.25
CA ALA A 48 -13.50 -3.65 -16.57
C ALA A 48 -12.23 -4.32 -17.09
N GLU A 49 -11.09 -3.65 -17.03
CA GLU A 49 -9.80 -4.18 -17.49
C GLU A 49 -9.35 -5.41 -16.66
N ALA A 50 -9.64 -5.43 -15.35
CA ALA A 50 -9.31 -6.56 -14.50
C ALA A 50 -10.13 -7.82 -14.87
N VAL A 51 -11.42 -7.65 -15.10
CA VAL A 51 -12.29 -8.74 -15.59
C VAL A 51 -11.83 -9.21 -16.97
N ALA A 52 -11.54 -8.29 -17.88
CA ALA A 52 -11.06 -8.62 -19.23
C ALA A 52 -9.70 -9.35 -19.20
N ALA A 53 -8.77 -8.92 -18.36
CA ALA A 53 -7.46 -9.56 -18.21
C ALA A 53 -7.59 -11.01 -17.69
N CYS A 54 -8.46 -11.25 -16.74
CA CYS A 54 -8.73 -12.60 -16.25
C CYS A 54 -9.45 -13.46 -17.32
N ALA A 55 -10.43 -12.90 -18.02
CA ALA A 55 -11.15 -13.59 -19.07
C ALA A 55 -10.23 -14.06 -20.22
N ALA A 56 -9.22 -13.28 -20.57
CA ALA A 56 -8.20 -13.63 -21.56
C ALA A 56 -7.40 -14.89 -21.15
N ASN A 57 -7.37 -15.23 -19.86
CA ASN A 57 -6.75 -16.43 -19.31
C ASN A 57 -7.78 -17.53 -18.96
N GLY A 58 -9.05 -17.37 -19.38
CA GLY A 58 -10.12 -18.34 -19.12
C GLY A 58 -10.70 -18.29 -17.70
N TYR A 59 -10.45 -17.25 -16.91
CA TYR A 59 -10.95 -17.14 -15.54
C TYR A 59 -12.18 -16.24 -15.48
N ASN A 60 -13.23 -16.73 -14.80
CA ASN A 60 -14.44 -15.95 -14.52
C ASN A 60 -14.36 -15.35 -13.10
N VAL A 61 -14.16 -14.04 -13.02
CA VAL A 61 -13.87 -13.33 -11.78
C VAL A 61 -14.87 -12.19 -11.51
N ALA A 62 -14.86 -11.70 -10.28
CA ALA A 62 -15.32 -10.37 -9.97
C ALA A 62 -14.13 -9.44 -9.67
N ALA A 63 -14.25 -8.19 -10.05
CA ALA A 63 -13.33 -7.11 -9.73
C ALA A 63 -14.08 -5.99 -9.00
N THR A 64 -13.57 -5.60 -7.83
CA THR A 64 -14.08 -4.48 -7.03
C THR A 64 -13.01 -3.42 -6.91
N VAL A 65 -13.37 -2.16 -7.16
CA VAL A 65 -12.49 -1.02 -6.92
C VAL A 65 -13.06 -0.19 -5.77
N VAL A 66 -12.22 0.07 -4.78
CA VAL A 66 -12.54 0.94 -3.65
C VAL A 66 -11.73 2.23 -3.71
N ASP A 67 -12.23 3.29 -3.09
CA ASP A 67 -11.50 4.54 -2.94
C ASP A 67 -10.46 4.45 -1.80
N ARG A 68 -9.75 5.55 -1.54
CA ARG A 68 -8.71 5.57 -0.48
C ARG A 68 -9.23 5.29 0.93
N ALA A 69 -10.54 5.52 1.17
CA ALA A 69 -11.20 5.23 2.45
C ALA A 69 -11.75 3.79 2.52
N GLY A 70 -11.60 3.01 1.44
CA GLY A 70 -12.12 1.66 1.36
C GLY A 70 -13.58 1.57 0.93
N THR A 71 -14.20 2.69 0.51
CA THR A 71 -15.57 2.71 0.02
C THR A 71 -15.64 2.22 -1.43
N VAL A 72 -16.58 1.32 -1.72
CA VAL A 72 -16.75 0.76 -3.07
C VAL A 72 -17.12 1.86 -4.06
N ARG A 73 -16.39 1.89 -5.20
CA ARG A 73 -16.62 2.83 -6.31
C ARG A 73 -17.11 2.12 -7.57
N ALA A 74 -16.62 0.93 -7.85
CA ALA A 74 -17.02 0.14 -9.02
C ALA A 74 -16.93 -1.35 -8.70
N VAL A 75 -17.87 -2.12 -9.26
CA VAL A 75 -17.86 -3.59 -9.21
C VAL A 75 -18.21 -4.12 -10.59
N GLN A 76 -17.44 -5.07 -11.09
CA GLN A 76 -17.79 -5.86 -12.26
C GLN A 76 -17.62 -7.34 -11.96
N ARG A 77 -18.54 -8.15 -12.46
CA ARG A 77 -18.53 -9.60 -12.29
C ARG A 77 -18.79 -10.27 -13.64
N ALA A 78 -17.91 -11.19 -14.04
CA ALA A 78 -18.12 -12.01 -15.22
C ALA A 78 -19.37 -12.90 -15.06
N ASP A 79 -20.07 -13.20 -16.15
CA ASP A 79 -21.35 -13.92 -16.13
C ASP A 79 -21.30 -15.25 -15.37
N ASN A 80 -20.24 -16.01 -15.52
CA ASN A 80 -20.08 -17.33 -14.89
C ASN A 80 -19.21 -17.29 -13.62
N ALA A 81 -18.87 -16.13 -13.09
CA ALA A 81 -18.12 -16.06 -11.83
C ALA A 81 -18.96 -16.59 -10.66
N GLY A 82 -18.35 -17.33 -9.75
CA GLY A 82 -19.02 -17.88 -8.58
C GLY A 82 -19.56 -16.79 -7.64
N PRO A 83 -20.61 -17.03 -6.85
CA PRO A 83 -21.23 -16.02 -5.99
C PRO A 83 -20.28 -15.45 -4.94
N HIS A 84 -19.30 -16.23 -4.46
CA HIS A 84 -18.29 -15.81 -3.49
C HIS A 84 -17.32 -14.76 -4.03
N THR A 85 -17.20 -14.61 -5.37
CA THR A 85 -16.23 -13.73 -5.99
C THR A 85 -16.47 -12.25 -5.68
N LEU A 86 -17.74 -11.85 -5.49
CA LEU A 86 -18.11 -10.50 -5.10
C LEU A 86 -17.52 -10.14 -3.72
N ALA A 87 -17.84 -10.95 -2.71
CA ALA A 87 -17.35 -10.71 -1.35
C ALA A 87 -15.82 -10.83 -1.26
N SER A 88 -15.21 -11.77 -1.99
CA SER A 88 -13.74 -11.91 -1.96
C SER A 88 -13.04 -10.76 -2.64
N SER A 89 -13.50 -10.28 -3.80
CA SER A 89 -12.92 -9.13 -4.50
C SER A 89 -13.03 -7.85 -3.67
N GLU A 90 -14.19 -7.60 -3.06
CA GLU A 90 -14.41 -6.44 -2.19
C GLU A 90 -13.47 -6.46 -0.97
N ARG A 91 -13.40 -7.58 -0.25
CA ARG A 91 -12.54 -7.71 0.93
C ARG A 91 -11.05 -7.59 0.58
N LYS A 92 -10.62 -8.13 -0.56
CA LYS A 92 -9.24 -7.97 -1.05
C LYS A 92 -8.93 -6.50 -1.37
N ALA A 93 -9.85 -5.80 -2.06
CA ALA A 93 -9.70 -4.37 -2.34
C ALA A 93 -9.63 -3.55 -1.05
N TRP A 94 -10.55 -3.79 -0.12
CA TRP A 94 -10.60 -3.09 1.16
C TRP A 94 -9.34 -3.33 2.00
N THR A 95 -8.87 -4.59 2.10
CA THR A 95 -7.64 -4.95 2.80
C THR A 95 -6.45 -4.21 2.20
N SER A 96 -6.34 -4.20 0.86
CA SER A 96 -5.25 -3.54 0.15
C SER A 96 -5.26 -2.02 0.32
N ALA A 97 -6.44 -1.37 0.28
CA ALA A 97 -6.58 0.07 0.54
C ALA A 97 -6.19 0.42 1.98
N SER A 98 -6.66 -0.37 2.95
CA SER A 98 -6.40 -0.17 4.38
C SER A 98 -4.92 -0.31 4.73
N ALA A 99 -4.28 -1.39 4.25
CA ALA A 99 -2.87 -1.68 4.53
C ALA A 99 -1.90 -0.99 3.56
N LYS A 100 -2.40 -0.36 2.47
CA LYS A 100 -1.59 0.24 1.39
C LYS A 100 -0.58 -0.74 0.78
N SER A 101 -0.93 -2.02 0.74
CA SER A 101 -0.05 -3.13 0.36
C SER A 101 -0.80 -4.15 -0.48
N PRO A 102 -0.13 -4.86 -1.42
CA PRO A 102 -0.70 -6.01 -2.10
C PRO A 102 -1.07 -7.12 -1.10
N THR A 103 -2.25 -7.72 -1.28
CA THR A 103 -2.73 -8.75 -0.33
C THR A 103 -1.97 -10.07 -0.45
N GLN A 104 -1.33 -10.35 -1.58
CA GLN A 104 -0.40 -11.49 -1.74
C GLN A 104 0.80 -11.34 -0.80
N ALA A 105 1.44 -10.17 -0.82
CA ALA A 105 2.57 -9.88 0.06
C ALA A 105 2.19 -9.94 1.54
N MET A 106 0.98 -9.47 1.89
CA MET A 106 0.47 -9.56 3.26
C MET A 106 0.25 -11.01 3.69
N MET A 107 -0.34 -11.84 2.83
CA MET A 107 -0.53 -13.27 3.07
C MET A 107 0.81 -13.97 3.33
N GLU A 108 1.78 -13.76 2.44
CA GLU A 108 3.12 -14.35 2.58
C GLU A 108 3.84 -13.86 3.85
N GLY A 109 3.70 -12.57 4.17
CA GLY A 109 4.23 -12.00 5.40
C GLY A 109 3.63 -12.64 6.65
N ALA A 110 2.31 -12.84 6.68
CA ALA A 110 1.62 -13.49 7.79
C ALA A 110 2.01 -14.97 7.94
N GLN A 111 2.30 -15.67 6.85
CA GLN A 111 2.75 -17.05 6.87
C GLN A 111 4.19 -17.21 7.39
N LYS A 112 5.04 -16.22 7.15
CA LYS A 112 6.48 -16.26 7.50
C LYS A 112 6.80 -15.58 8.84
N ASN A 113 5.94 -14.68 9.31
CA ASN A 113 6.15 -13.90 10.52
C ASN A 113 5.04 -14.15 11.55
N PRO A 114 5.33 -14.84 12.67
CA PRO A 114 4.36 -15.10 13.73
C PRO A 114 3.68 -13.83 14.28
N GLY A 115 4.40 -12.69 14.29
CA GLY A 115 3.85 -11.40 14.71
C GLY A 115 2.75 -10.86 13.81
N ALA A 116 2.78 -11.22 12.52
CA ALA A 116 1.78 -10.83 11.53
C ALA A 116 0.67 -11.88 11.35
N ALA A 117 0.81 -13.09 11.88
CA ALA A 117 -0.12 -14.20 11.69
C ALA A 117 -1.55 -13.86 12.15
N ASN A 118 -1.69 -13.04 13.20
CA ASN A 118 -2.98 -12.65 13.74
C ASN A 118 -3.73 -11.59 12.90
N LEU A 119 -3.14 -11.03 11.85
CA LEU A 119 -3.83 -10.10 10.95
C LEU A 119 -5.07 -10.72 10.29
N VAL A 120 -5.12 -12.06 10.17
CA VAL A 120 -6.29 -12.78 9.65
C VAL A 120 -7.55 -12.60 10.51
N TYR A 121 -7.40 -12.25 11.79
CA TYR A 121 -8.50 -12.05 12.73
C TYR A 121 -9.02 -10.61 12.75
N LEU A 122 -8.36 -9.67 12.05
CA LEU A 122 -8.90 -8.32 11.94
C LEU A 122 -10.18 -8.34 11.09
N PRO A 123 -11.30 -7.82 11.65
CA PRO A 123 -12.57 -7.80 10.92
C PRO A 123 -12.44 -7.11 9.57
N GLY A 124 -12.91 -7.76 8.51
CA GLY A 124 -12.84 -7.24 7.14
C GLY A 124 -11.56 -7.59 6.39
N PHE A 125 -10.46 -7.89 7.04
CA PHE A 125 -9.22 -8.31 6.35
C PHE A 125 -9.40 -9.67 5.67
N LEU A 126 -8.85 -9.76 4.46
CA LEU A 126 -8.69 -11.02 3.72
C LEU A 126 -7.26 -11.09 3.19
N LEU A 127 -6.42 -11.85 3.88
CA LEU A 127 -5.03 -12.08 3.47
C LEU A 127 -4.99 -13.21 2.42
N LEU A 128 -5.46 -12.87 1.22
CA LEU A 128 -5.47 -13.73 0.06
C LEU A 128 -5.12 -12.86 -1.16
N GLY A 129 -4.16 -13.29 -1.96
CA GLY A 129 -3.69 -12.52 -3.12
C GLY A 129 -4.81 -12.08 -4.06
N GLY A 130 -4.63 -10.95 -4.72
CA GLY A 130 -5.59 -10.36 -5.65
C GLY A 130 -6.04 -8.96 -5.31
N GLY A 131 -5.67 -8.41 -4.15
CA GLY A 131 -5.87 -7.00 -3.80
C GLY A 131 -4.60 -6.18 -4.09
N VAL A 132 -4.71 -5.10 -4.88
CA VAL A 132 -3.57 -4.27 -5.30
C VAL A 132 -3.89 -2.79 -5.08
N PRO A 133 -3.01 -2.01 -4.42
CA PRO A 133 -3.22 -0.57 -4.26
C PRO A 133 -3.16 0.16 -5.61
N VAL A 134 -4.08 1.08 -5.83
CA VAL A 134 -4.03 2.04 -6.94
C VAL A 134 -3.28 3.28 -6.45
N LYS A 135 -2.18 3.64 -7.13
CA LYS A 135 -1.31 4.75 -6.73
C LYS A 135 -1.28 5.85 -7.78
N SER A 136 -1.27 7.10 -7.32
CA SER A 136 -0.94 8.27 -8.15
C SER A 136 0.31 8.94 -7.58
N GLY A 137 1.44 8.73 -8.22
CA GLY A 137 2.75 9.00 -7.63
C GLY A 137 2.98 8.13 -6.38
N ASN A 138 3.28 8.77 -5.25
CA ASN A 138 3.51 8.07 -3.97
C ASN A 138 2.25 7.88 -3.12
N GLU A 139 1.09 8.40 -3.56
CA GLU A 139 -0.15 8.30 -2.80
C GLU A 139 -1.02 7.14 -3.26
N VAL A 140 -1.52 6.36 -2.30
CA VAL A 140 -2.59 5.39 -2.56
C VAL A 140 -3.91 6.14 -2.64
N ILE A 141 -4.54 6.10 -3.81
CA ILE A 141 -5.81 6.77 -4.11
C ILE A 141 -7.02 5.84 -4.08
N GLY A 142 -6.77 4.54 -3.91
CA GLY A 142 -7.77 3.48 -3.88
C GLY A 142 -7.10 2.12 -3.96
N ALA A 143 -7.88 1.08 -4.19
CA ALA A 143 -7.36 -0.26 -4.46
C ALA A 143 -8.33 -1.04 -5.35
N VAL A 144 -7.80 -2.00 -6.11
CA VAL A 144 -8.57 -3.00 -6.84
C VAL A 144 -8.41 -4.36 -6.18
N GLY A 145 -9.50 -5.11 -6.07
CA GLY A 145 -9.49 -6.51 -5.66
C GLY A 145 -10.11 -7.38 -6.74
N VAL A 146 -9.47 -8.50 -7.04
CA VAL A 146 -9.96 -9.52 -7.98
C VAL A 146 -10.15 -10.83 -7.23
N GLY A 147 -11.21 -11.55 -7.54
CA GLY A 147 -11.48 -12.85 -6.94
C GLY A 147 -12.21 -13.78 -7.92
N GLY A 148 -11.74 -15.02 -8.01
CA GLY A 148 -12.36 -16.05 -8.86
C GLY A 148 -11.40 -16.89 -9.70
N ALA A 149 -10.17 -16.46 -9.90
CA ALA A 149 -9.14 -17.30 -10.50
C ALA A 149 -8.75 -18.46 -9.55
N PRO A 150 -8.16 -19.55 -10.07
CA PRO A 150 -7.80 -20.72 -9.25
C PRO A 150 -6.82 -20.45 -8.11
N GLY A 151 -6.14 -19.29 -8.11
CA GLY A 151 -5.20 -18.90 -7.07
C GLY A 151 -5.11 -17.38 -6.94
N GLY A 152 -4.87 -16.90 -5.70
CA GLY A 152 -4.80 -15.47 -5.42
C GLY A 152 -3.71 -14.72 -6.22
N HIS A 153 -2.59 -15.38 -6.52
CA HIS A 153 -1.55 -14.81 -7.37
C HIS A 153 -2.04 -14.56 -8.82
N LEU A 154 -2.96 -15.41 -9.33
CA LEU A 154 -3.57 -15.21 -10.65
C LEU A 154 -4.58 -14.06 -10.64
N ASP A 155 -5.36 -13.94 -9.57
CA ASP A 155 -6.20 -12.76 -9.33
C ASP A 155 -5.35 -11.46 -9.31
N GLU A 156 -4.20 -11.49 -8.63
CA GLU A 156 -3.29 -10.35 -8.55
C GLU A 156 -2.65 -10.00 -9.89
N GLN A 157 -2.34 -10.99 -10.72
CA GLN A 157 -1.86 -10.75 -12.09
C GLN A 157 -2.90 -10.00 -12.91
N CYS A 158 -4.19 -10.36 -12.82
CA CYS A 158 -5.27 -9.65 -13.52
C CYS A 158 -5.41 -8.20 -13.02
N ALA A 159 -5.31 -7.99 -11.69
CA ALA A 159 -5.34 -6.66 -11.10
C ALA A 159 -4.17 -5.79 -11.61
N ASN A 160 -2.96 -6.33 -11.61
CA ASN A 160 -1.77 -5.63 -12.11
C ASN A 160 -1.87 -5.34 -13.61
N ALA A 161 -2.38 -6.27 -14.43
CA ALA A 161 -2.60 -6.04 -15.84
C ALA A 161 -3.58 -4.89 -16.11
N ALA A 162 -4.64 -4.78 -15.30
CA ALA A 162 -5.57 -3.65 -15.38
C ALA A 162 -4.88 -2.32 -15.03
N LEU A 163 -4.05 -2.29 -13.98
CA LEU A 163 -3.31 -1.09 -13.59
C LEU A 163 -2.31 -0.63 -14.66
N GLU A 164 -1.63 -1.55 -15.33
CA GLU A 164 -0.74 -1.22 -16.45
C GLU A 164 -1.51 -0.58 -17.62
N LYS A 165 -2.75 -1.00 -17.91
CA LYS A 165 -3.60 -0.40 -18.96
C LYS A 165 -3.94 1.06 -18.67
N VAL A 166 -4.08 1.43 -17.42
CA VAL A 166 -4.45 2.80 -17.00
C VAL A 166 -3.27 3.64 -16.51
N LYS A 167 -2.06 3.13 -16.59
CA LYS A 167 -0.85 3.73 -16.00
C LYS A 167 -0.63 5.20 -16.41
N GLY A 168 -0.97 5.56 -17.63
CA GLY A 168 -0.86 6.95 -18.10
C GLY A 168 -1.85 7.92 -17.46
N GLN A 169 -2.78 7.44 -16.64
CA GLN A 169 -3.79 8.24 -15.93
C GLN A 169 -3.52 8.34 -14.41
N LEU A 170 -2.44 7.71 -13.91
CA LEU A 170 -2.11 7.57 -12.48
C LEU A 170 -1.06 8.55 -11.95
#